data_50c7aea5165425debe1dda6d520995ec
#
_entry.id   50c7aea5165425debe1dda6d520995ec
#
_cell.length_a   1.000
_cell.length_b   1.000
_cell.length_c   1.000
_cell.angle_alpha   90.00
_cell.angle_beta   90.00
_cell.angle_gamma   90.00
#
_symmetry.space_group_name_H-M   'P 1'
#
loop_
_entity.id
_entity.type
_entity.pdbx_description
1 polymer ?
#
loop_
_entity_poly.entity_id
_entity_poly.type
_entity_poly.pdbx_seq_one_letter_code
_entity_poly.pdbx_strand_id
1 'polypeptide(L)'
;MPVPRSLPELEDEVTFARYPFLPQASGWIQSMAVDHNIDLDELLDGSWMEKARSRARIRLIDSIQSKEGVEVVGGDLFTEEGRIIEAFSFYYARLVVCASEDERLIARWAQAEAARAEQILIKDTKNIETIARTYISQLERKEGKGGRQAAMSIGSGNVDMRSLRQSQSGPVWNIGLSDFIEICPKITGARWRLPNCDVNQGWVTLFDEPTYGSSAKLARLLRERIKRGVEQDALEKMAEVTTDLAIRLAEPVGMVRNLMSNQASEAIALVGAAEEDWPPCMRKAVSDLAMGVNLNHFGRVFLASISAVLALPKESCVNFFRGAPDFSESTTSYQVDHVYQHGYTPSGCGKLKVNHNCPVLPGDDRLCDQPWLDHPLKYIRATQRWKARTQAPAPPTKTTSEEQPEASPPPSAD
;
A
#
# COMPACT_ATOMS: atom_id res chain seq x y z
N MET A 1 -27.08 -6.54 -25.95
CA MET A 1 -26.33 -5.45 -25.30
C MET A 1 -27.02 -5.13 -23.98
N PRO A 2 -26.36 -5.15 -22.84
CA PRO A 2 -26.99 -4.70 -21.61
C PRO A 2 -27.30 -3.21 -21.74
N VAL A 3 -28.49 -2.81 -21.32
CA VAL A 3 -28.91 -1.41 -21.27
C VAL A 3 -27.93 -0.65 -20.42
N PRO A 4 -27.36 0.49 -20.87
CA PRO A 4 -26.48 1.30 -20.03
C PRO A 4 -27.29 1.75 -18.81
N ARG A 5 -26.83 1.35 -17.61
CA ARG A 5 -27.43 1.79 -16.36
C ARG A 5 -27.18 3.28 -16.23
N SER A 6 -28.22 4.03 -15.90
CA SER A 6 -28.02 5.41 -15.45
C SER A 6 -27.12 5.39 -14.22
N LEU A 7 -26.06 6.21 -14.24
CA LEU A 7 -25.18 6.37 -13.07
C LEU A 7 -26.00 6.95 -11.90
N PRO A 8 -25.74 6.53 -10.65
CA PRO A 8 -26.35 7.14 -9.49
C PRO A 8 -26.00 8.63 -9.43
N GLU A 9 -26.95 9.46 -9.06
CA GLU A 9 -26.77 10.91 -8.96
C GLU A 9 -25.85 11.24 -7.77
N LEU A 10 -24.82 12.03 -8.01
CA LEU A 10 -23.93 12.65 -7.06
C LEU A 10 -23.80 14.12 -7.41
N GLU A 11 -24.06 15.01 -6.47
CA GLU A 11 -24.03 16.46 -6.68
C GLU A 11 -22.99 17.19 -5.80
N ASP A 12 -22.26 16.46 -4.99
CA ASP A 12 -21.35 17.04 -4.01
C ASP A 12 -19.96 17.27 -4.59
N GLU A 13 -19.59 18.51 -4.85
CA GLU A 13 -18.28 18.93 -5.37
C GLU A 13 -17.11 18.45 -4.50
N VAL A 14 -17.28 18.41 -3.17
CA VAL A 14 -16.28 17.89 -2.25
C VAL A 14 -16.04 16.40 -2.54
N THR A 15 -17.10 15.67 -2.85
CA THR A 15 -17.01 14.27 -3.26
C THR A 15 -16.29 14.11 -4.60
N PHE A 16 -16.55 14.99 -5.57
CA PHE A 16 -15.84 14.97 -6.84
C PHE A 16 -14.34 15.28 -6.69
N ALA A 17 -13.99 16.23 -5.86
CA ALA A 17 -12.59 16.52 -5.56
C ALA A 17 -11.89 15.37 -4.81
N ARG A 18 -12.58 14.67 -3.93
CA ARG A 18 -12.04 13.50 -3.20
C ARG A 18 -11.86 12.28 -4.09
N TYR A 19 -12.76 12.10 -5.04
CA TYR A 19 -12.83 10.92 -5.92
C TYR A 19 -12.88 11.34 -7.40
N PRO A 20 -11.84 12.03 -7.91
CA PRO A 20 -11.85 12.62 -9.26
C PRO A 20 -11.92 11.57 -10.39
N PHE A 21 -11.68 10.31 -10.07
CA PHE A 21 -11.80 9.17 -10.97
C PHE A 21 -13.25 8.66 -11.16
N LEU A 22 -14.22 9.21 -10.40
CA LEU A 22 -15.62 8.81 -10.58
C LEU A 22 -16.16 9.33 -11.92
N PRO A 23 -16.92 8.51 -12.67
CA PRO A 23 -17.56 8.98 -13.90
C PRO A 23 -18.44 10.24 -13.68
N GLN A 24 -19.10 10.33 -12.52
CA GLN A 24 -19.94 11.48 -12.15
C GLN A 24 -19.13 12.78 -11.97
N ALA A 25 -17.86 12.68 -11.63
CA ALA A 25 -16.99 13.85 -11.44
C ALA A 25 -16.61 14.54 -12.76
N SER A 26 -16.67 13.83 -13.88
CA SER A 26 -16.17 14.31 -15.16
C SER A 26 -16.85 15.61 -15.63
N GLY A 27 -18.17 15.73 -15.46
CA GLY A 27 -18.91 16.94 -15.81
C GLY A 27 -18.50 18.15 -14.99
N TRP A 28 -18.37 17.99 -13.67
CA TRP A 28 -17.90 19.04 -12.78
C TRP A 28 -16.46 19.47 -13.10
N ILE A 29 -15.57 18.51 -13.37
CA ILE A 29 -14.17 18.82 -13.71
C ILE A 29 -14.10 19.60 -15.03
N GLN A 30 -14.91 19.22 -16.03
CA GLN A 30 -14.98 19.96 -17.28
C GLN A 30 -15.52 21.39 -17.09
N SER A 31 -16.54 21.58 -16.23
CA SER A 31 -17.03 22.91 -15.87
C SER A 31 -15.94 23.75 -15.23
N MET A 32 -15.24 23.20 -14.22
CA MET A 32 -14.12 23.90 -13.54
C MET A 32 -13.00 24.26 -14.51
N ALA A 33 -12.69 23.38 -15.47
CA ALA A 33 -11.68 23.65 -16.49
C ALA A 33 -12.07 24.84 -17.37
N VAL A 34 -13.34 24.92 -17.78
CA VAL A 34 -13.85 26.02 -18.60
C VAL A 34 -13.95 27.32 -17.81
N ASP A 35 -14.55 27.27 -16.60
CA ASP A 35 -14.83 28.45 -15.78
C ASP A 35 -13.54 29.16 -15.31
N HIS A 36 -12.47 28.39 -15.13
CA HIS A 36 -11.16 28.88 -14.69
C HIS A 36 -10.09 28.90 -15.79
N ASN A 37 -10.46 28.65 -17.06
CA ASN A 37 -9.55 28.59 -18.20
C ASN A 37 -8.35 27.64 -17.97
N ILE A 38 -8.60 26.47 -17.37
CA ILE A 38 -7.59 25.45 -17.14
C ILE A 38 -7.54 24.54 -18.37
N ASP A 39 -6.74 24.91 -19.34
CA ASP A 39 -6.40 24.03 -20.46
C ASP A 39 -5.18 23.16 -20.12
N LEU A 40 -4.70 22.42 -21.12
CA LEU A 40 -3.52 21.57 -20.93
C LEU A 40 -2.27 22.39 -20.65
N ASP A 41 -2.12 23.55 -21.26
CA ASP A 41 -0.96 24.43 -21.08
C ASP A 41 -0.92 25.01 -19.68
N GLU A 42 -2.07 25.50 -19.17
CA GLU A 42 -2.16 25.98 -17.79
C GLU A 42 -1.89 24.84 -16.79
N LEU A 43 -2.42 23.63 -17.03
CA LEU A 43 -2.19 22.49 -16.16
C LEU A 43 -0.71 22.08 -16.11
N LEU A 44 -0.01 22.10 -17.27
CA LEU A 44 1.38 21.66 -17.35
C LEU A 44 2.36 22.72 -16.87
N ASP A 45 2.18 23.99 -17.25
CA ASP A 45 3.19 25.04 -17.08
C ASP A 45 2.66 26.30 -16.41
N GLY A 46 1.34 26.50 -16.35
CA GLY A 46 0.73 27.73 -15.84
C GLY A 46 0.96 27.93 -14.35
N SER A 47 1.12 29.18 -13.92
CA SER A 47 1.43 29.55 -12.54
C SER A 47 0.30 29.24 -11.56
N TRP A 48 -0.94 29.31 -12.02
CA TRP A 48 -2.10 29.04 -11.19
C TRP A 48 -2.20 27.56 -10.77
N MET A 49 -1.80 26.64 -11.66
CA MET A 49 -1.82 25.20 -11.39
C MET A 49 -0.56 24.68 -10.67
N GLU A 50 0.38 25.53 -10.25
CA GLU A 50 1.59 25.09 -9.54
C GLU A 50 1.29 24.33 -8.25
N LYS A 51 0.27 24.73 -7.50
CA LYS A 51 -0.17 24.01 -6.29
C LYS A 51 -0.70 22.62 -6.63
N ALA A 52 -1.41 22.47 -7.76
CA ALA A 52 -1.92 21.18 -8.21
C ALA A 52 -0.76 20.26 -8.65
N ARG A 53 0.23 20.78 -9.36
CA ARG A 53 1.44 20.03 -9.72
C ARG A 53 2.27 19.62 -8.50
N SER A 54 2.42 20.51 -7.52
CA SER A 54 3.10 20.20 -6.25
C SER A 54 2.36 19.09 -5.49
N ARG A 55 1.03 19.14 -5.42
CA ARG A 55 0.21 18.08 -4.82
C ARG A 55 0.32 16.77 -5.60
N ALA A 56 0.35 16.83 -6.93
CA ALA A 56 0.54 15.67 -7.79
C ALA A 56 1.90 14.99 -7.57
N ARG A 57 2.98 15.77 -7.36
CA ARG A 57 4.30 15.24 -6.99
C ARG A 57 4.22 14.43 -5.68
N ILE A 58 3.51 14.92 -4.67
CA ILE A 58 3.31 14.17 -3.42
C ILE A 58 2.57 12.86 -3.70
N ARG A 59 1.46 12.89 -4.48
CA ARG A 59 0.73 11.67 -4.87
C ARG A 59 1.62 10.64 -5.55
N LEU A 60 2.49 11.08 -6.46
CA LEU A 60 3.42 10.22 -7.19
C LEU A 60 4.50 9.64 -6.26
N ILE A 61 5.06 10.43 -5.36
CA ILE A 61 6.04 9.97 -4.38
C ILE A 61 5.41 8.95 -3.44
N ASP A 62 4.24 9.24 -2.89
CA ASP A 62 3.51 8.35 -2.00
C ASP A 62 3.15 7.03 -2.67
N SER A 63 2.76 7.06 -3.96
CA SER A 63 2.42 5.85 -4.71
C SER A 63 3.59 4.87 -4.82
N ILE A 64 4.81 5.38 -4.77
CA ILE A 64 6.04 4.57 -4.86
C ILE A 64 6.55 4.20 -3.48
N GLN A 65 6.56 5.12 -2.52
CA GLN A 65 7.24 4.96 -1.24
C GLN A 65 6.32 4.51 -0.11
N SER A 66 5.04 4.89 -0.13
CA SER A 66 4.10 4.58 0.93
C SER A 66 3.50 3.18 0.77
N LYS A 67 3.41 2.44 1.88
CA LYS A 67 2.66 1.18 1.94
C LYS A 67 1.16 1.40 2.14
N GLU A 68 0.80 2.55 2.64
CA GLU A 68 -0.59 2.91 3.01
C GLU A 68 -1.33 3.60 1.86
N GLY A 69 -0.63 3.95 0.79
CA GLY A 69 -1.17 4.68 -0.34
C GLY A 69 -0.89 6.19 -0.26
N VAL A 70 -1.58 6.96 -1.09
CA VAL A 70 -1.46 8.42 -1.12
C VAL A 70 -2.04 9.00 0.16
N GLU A 71 -1.32 9.95 0.77
CA GLU A 71 -1.77 10.62 1.97
C GLU A 71 -3.13 11.31 1.76
N VAL A 72 -4.05 11.06 2.70
CA VAL A 72 -5.32 11.77 2.77
C VAL A 72 -5.07 13.12 3.42
N VAL A 73 -4.73 14.12 2.61
CA VAL A 73 -4.61 15.48 3.11
C VAL A 73 -6.00 15.98 3.51
N GLY A 74 -6.14 16.45 4.74
CA GLY A 74 -7.29 17.20 5.17
C GLY A 74 -7.28 18.61 4.55
N GLY A 75 -6.90 18.71 3.27
CA GLY A 75 -6.72 19.96 2.56
C GLY A 75 -7.97 20.82 2.56
N ASP A 76 -7.84 22.02 2.07
CA ASP A 76 -8.84 23.06 2.05
C ASP A 76 -9.99 22.76 1.03
N LEU A 77 -10.58 21.55 1.14
CA LEU A 77 -11.71 21.13 0.30
C LEU A 77 -12.97 21.94 0.55
N PHE A 78 -12.97 22.81 1.57
CA PHE A 78 -14.07 23.76 1.82
C PHE A 78 -14.01 24.93 0.86
N THR A 79 -12.85 25.26 0.31
CA THR A 79 -12.71 26.29 -0.72
C THR A 79 -12.81 25.67 -2.13
N GLU A 80 -13.28 26.48 -3.07
CA GLU A 80 -13.33 26.07 -4.49
C GLU A 80 -11.92 25.83 -5.05
N GLU A 81 -10.97 26.74 -4.76
CA GLU A 81 -9.57 26.58 -5.14
C GLU A 81 -9.00 25.26 -4.64
N GLY A 82 -9.22 24.91 -3.37
CA GLY A 82 -8.72 23.67 -2.79
C GLY A 82 -9.31 22.42 -3.45
N ARG A 83 -10.61 22.46 -3.82
CA ARG A 83 -11.25 21.35 -4.56
C ARG A 83 -10.65 21.19 -5.96
N ILE A 84 -10.44 22.31 -6.66
CA ILE A 84 -9.80 22.32 -7.98
C ILE A 84 -8.37 21.75 -7.89
N ILE A 85 -7.56 22.23 -6.97
CA ILE A 85 -6.19 21.74 -6.74
C ILE A 85 -6.15 20.23 -6.50
N GLU A 86 -7.02 19.71 -5.63
CA GLU A 86 -7.05 18.27 -5.31
C GLU A 86 -7.48 17.45 -6.53
N ALA A 87 -8.51 17.87 -7.27
CA ALA A 87 -8.98 17.17 -8.46
C ALA A 87 -7.92 17.20 -9.59
N PHE A 88 -7.41 18.37 -9.94
CA PHE A 88 -6.44 18.51 -11.03
C PHE A 88 -5.08 17.91 -10.70
N SER A 89 -4.71 17.79 -9.42
CA SER A 89 -3.52 17.04 -9.02
C SER A 89 -3.59 15.57 -9.38
N PHE A 90 -4.78 14.95 -9.35
CA PHE A 90 -4.98 13.58 -9.81
C PHE A 90 -4.77 13.47 -11.33
N TYR A 91 -5.33 14.40 -12.10
CA TYR A 91 -5.19 14.39 -13.57
C TYR A 91 -3.76 14.63 -14.01
N TYR A 92 -3.05 15.58 -13.36
CA TYR A 92 -1.63 15.78 -13.64
C TYR A 92 -0.79 14.53 -13.31
N ALA A 93 -1.02 13.90 -12.14
CA ALA A 93 -0.34 12.66 -11.79
C ALA A 93 -0.63 11.55 -12.81
N ARG A 94 -1.86 11.44 -13.31
CA ARG A 94 -2.23 10.50 -14.37
C ARG A 94 -1.45 10.77 -15.66
N LEU A 95 -1.34 12.04 -16.09
CA LEU A 95 -0.54 12.38 -17.26
C LEU A 95 0.92 11.95 -17.12
N VAL A 96 1.52 12.16 -15.95
CA VAL A 96 2.91 11.76 -15.67
C VAL A 96 3.08 10.24 -15.75
N VAL A 97 2.17 9.46 -15.13
CA VAL A 97 2.28 7.99 -15.17
C VAL A 97 2.02 7.44 -16.57
N CYS A 98 1.10 8.03 -17.33
CA CYS A 98 0.87 7.66 -18.74
C CYS A 98 2.12 7.97 -19.60
N ALA A 99 2.71 9.18 -19.45
CA ALA A 99 3.92 9.58 -20.18
C ALA A 99 5.18 8.77 -19.79
N SER A 100 5.13 8.05 -18.67
CA SER A 100 6.23 7.16 -18.29
C SER A 100 6.27 5.87 -19.11
N GLU A 101 5.20 5.48 -19.78
CA GLU A 101 5.06 4.21 -20.52
C GLU A 101 5.43 2.96 -19.69
N ASP A 102 5.36 3.04 -18.35
CA ASP A 102 5.65 1.93 -17.43
C ASP A 102 4.37 1.43 -16.76
N GLU A 103 3.84 0.29 -17.24
CA GLU A 103 2.64 -0.35 -16.71
C GLU A 103 2.75 -0.66 -15.19
N ARG A 104 3.97 -0.93 -14.70
CA ARG A 104 4.21 -1.21 -13.26
C ARG A 104 4.01 0.06 -12.44
N LEU A 105 4.38 1.21 -12.97
CA LEU A 105 4.14 2.50 -12.33
C LEU A 105 2.64 2.82 -12.33
N ILE A 106 1.94 2.60 -13.45
CA ILE A 106 0.49 2.76 -13.55
C ILE A 106 -0.21 1.88 -12.51
N ALA A 107 0.15 0.60 -12.42
CA ALA A 107 -0.43 -0.33 -11.45
C ALA A 107 -0.19 0.10 -9.99
N ARG A 108 1.00 0.63 -9.66
CA ARG A 108 1.33 1.16 -8.33
C ARG A 108 0.53 2.41 -7.99
N TRP A 109 0.46 3.35 -8.94
CA TRP A 109 -0.31 4.58 -8.77
C TRP A 109 -1.80 4.28 -8.57
N ALA A 110 -2.39 3.43 -9.40
CA ALA A 110 -3.77 3.01 -9.26
C ALA A 110 -4.04 2.29 -7.92
N GLN A 111 -3.10 1.47 -7.44
CA GLN A 111 -3.17 0.82 -6.14
C GLN A 111 -3.15 1.85 -5.00
N ALA A 112 -2.32 2.88 -5.09
CA ALA A 112 -2.17 3.91 -4.07
C ALA A 112 -3.40 4.83 -4.01
N GLU A 113 -3.94 5.26 -5.17
CA GLU A 113 -5.17 6.04 -5.24
C GLU A 113 -6.38 5.27 -4.73
N ALA A 114 -6.48 3.98 -5.04
CA ALA A 114 -7.53 3.13 -4.51
C ALA A 114 -7.40 2.91 -3.00
N ALA A 115 -6.19 2.83 -2.45
CA ALA A 115 -5.96 2.74 -1.02
C ALA A 115 -6.37 4.04 -0.30
N ARG A 116 -6.05 5.20 -0.89
CA ARG A 116 -6.52 6.50 -0.43
C ARG A 116 -8.04 6.57 -0.42
N ALA A 117 -8.68 6.14 -1.50
CA ALA A 117 -10.14 6.10 -1.59
C ALA A 117 -10.77 5.22 -0.51
N GLU A 118 -10.20 4.03 -0.23
CA GLU A 118 -10.66 3.14 0.85
C GLU A 118 -10.63 3.86 2.20
N GLN A 119 -9.53 4.55 2.54
CA GLN A 119 -9.40 5.28 3.82
C GLN A 119 -10.47 6.37 3.99
N ILE A 120 -10.84 7.06 2.91
CA ILE A 120 -11.89 8.08 2.94
C ILE A 120 -13.26 7.42 3.02
N LEU A 121 -13.54 6.39 2.20
CA LEU A 121 -14.83 5.70 2.13
C LEU A 121 -15.24 5.04 3.44
N ILE A 122 -14.29 4.54 4.23
CA ILE A 122 -14.58 3.98 5.57
C ILE A 122 -15.31 5.01 6.45
N LYS A 123 -14.99 6.29 6.29
CA LYS A 123 -15.54 7.40 7.09
C LYS A 123 -16.68 8.14 6.38
N ASP A 124 -16.84 7.97 5.07
CA ASP A 124 -17.83 8.65 4.24
C ASP A 124 -19.16 7.88 4.22
N THR A 125 -19.86 7.91 5.34
CA THR A 125 -21.15 7.22 5.51
C THR A 125 -22.27 7.78 4.62
N LYS A 126 -22.11 9.01 4.14
CA LYS A 126 -23.10 9.70 3.29
C LYS A 126 -23.05 9.18 1.85
N ASN A 127 -21.85 9.09 1.28
CA ASN A 127 -21.68 8.87 -0.16
C ASN A 127 -21.29 7.43 -0.52
N ILE A 128 -20.86 6.61 0.46
CA ILE A 128 -20.35 5.26 0.19
C ILE A 128 -21.34 4.37 -0.56
N GLU A 129 -22.63 4.48 -0.25
CA GLU A 129 -23.67 3.70 -0.94
C GLU A 129 -23.79 4.09 -2.41
N THR A 130 -23.87 5.39 -2.70
CA THR A 130 -23.97 5.92 -4.05
C THR A 130 -22.73 5.59 -4.88
N ILE A 131 -21.55 5.76 -4.30
CA ILE A 131 -20.28 5.37 -4.92
C ILE A 131 -20.23 3.85 -5.17
N ALA A 132 -20.67 3.05 -4.21
CA ALA A 132 -20.70 1.61 -4.36
C ALA A 132 -21.63 1.16 -5.51
N ARG A 133 -22.79 1.79 -5.68
CA ARG A 133 -23.72 1.51 -6.78
C ARG A 133 -23.17 1.86 -8.17
N THR A 134 -22.12 2.69 -8.25
CA THR A 134 -21.39 2.95 -9.51
C THR A 134 -20.61 1.71 -9.94
N TYR A 135 -20.06 0.94 -9.02
CA TYR A 135 -19.16 -0.18 -9.28
C TYR A 135 -19.78 -1.56 -9.07
N ILE A 136 -20.84 -1.65 -8.27
CA ILE A 136 -21.48 -2.88 -7.84
C ILE A 136 -22.92 -2.88 -8.38
N SER A 137 -23.27 -3.95 -9.09
CA SER A 137 -24.57 -4.05 -9.74
C SER A 137 -25.71 -4.31 -8.79
N GLN A 138 -25.47 -5.17 -7.82
CA GLN A 138 -26.45 -5.61 -6.83
C GLN A 138 -25.94 -5.29 -5.43
N LEU A 139 -26.49 -4.24 -4.84
CA LEU A 139 -26.15 -3.77 -3.50
C LEU A 139 -27.44 -3.44 -2.74
N GLU A 140 -27.57 -3.99 -1.54
CA GLU A 140 -28.62 -3.68 -0.59
C GLU A 140 -28.03 -3.23 0.75
N ARG A 141 -28.61 -2.17 1.31
CA ARG A 141 -28.32 -1.76 2.68
C ARG A 141 -29.44 -2.26 3.59
N LYS A 142 -29.06 -2.98 4.64
CA LYS A 142 -29.98 -3.36 5.72
C LYS A 142 -29.58 -2.61 6.98
N GLU A 143 -30.56 -1.94 7.61
CA GLU A 143 -30.32 -1.37 8.92
C GLU A 143 -30.17 -2.48 9.93
N GLY A 144 -29.06 -2.48 10.68
CA GLY A 144 -28.84 -3.39 11.79
C GLY A 144 -29.92 -3.17 12.85
N LYS A 145 -30.63 -4.22 13.22
CA LYS A 145 -31.59 -4.14 14.32
C LYS A 145 -30.82 -3.75 15.58
N GLY A 146 -31.10 -2.56 16.10
CA GLY A 146 -30.40 -2.00 17.26
C GLY A 146 -30.42 -2.95 18.46
N GLY A 147 -29.33 -2.94 19.24
CA GLY A 147 -29.01 -3.88 20.33
C GLY A 147 -30.03 -4.07 21.47
N ARG A 148 -31.17 -3.39 21.46
CA ARG A 148 -32.25 -3.63 22.44
C ARG A 148 -32.99 -4.96 22.25
N GLN A 149 -33.13 -5.47 21.01
CA GLN A 149 -33.78 -6.76 20.77
C GLN A 149 -32.85 -7.97 20.99
N ALA A 150 -31.53 -7.78 20.82
CA ALA A 150 -30.58 -8.87 21.10
C ALA A 150 -30.40 -9.14 22.59
N ALA A 151 -30.53 -8.11 23.45
CA ALA A 151 -30.46 -8.28 24.90
C ALA A 151 -31.65 -9.04 25.47
N MET A 152 -32.82 -9.05 24.81
CA MET A 152 -34.00 -9.81 25.26
C MET A 152 -34.00 -11.28 24.84
N SER A 153 -33.20 -11.68 23.86
CA SER A 153 -33.10 -13.08 23.40
C SER A 153 -32.04 -13.93 24.12
N ILE A 154 -31.19 -13.30 24.95
CA ILE A 154 -30.14 -13.99 25.73
C ILE A 154 -30.71 -14.86 26.89
N GLY A 155 -31.99 -14.75 27.18
CA GLY A 155 -32.65 -15.52 28.27
C GLY A 155 -33.03 -16.96 27.94
N SER A 156 -32.92 -17.42 26.72
CA SER A 156 -33.24 -18.81 26.33
C SER A 156 -32.02 -19.49 25.70
N GLY A 157 -31.39 -20.33 26.42
CA GLY A 157 -30.19 -21.14 26.31
C GLY A 157 -29.69 -21.68 24.98
N ASN A 158 -30.02 -21.10 23.84
CA ASN A 158 -29.45 -21.46 22.53
C ASN A 158 -29.08 -20.21 21.77
N VAL A 159 -27.85 -19.72 22.04
CA VAL A 159 -27.30 -18.53 21.37
C VAL A 159 -26.78 -18.94 19.99
N ASP A 160 -27.57 -18.74 18.95
CA ASP A 160 -27.08 -18.86 17.58
C ASP A 160 -26.05 -17.76 17.33
N MET A 161 -24.79 -18.15 17.02
CA MET A 161 -23.70 -17.24 16.68
C MET A 161 -24.04 -16.31 15.48
N ARG A 162 -25.04 -16.67 14.67
CA ARG A 162 -25.56 -15.80 13.60
C ARG A 162 -26.38 -14.65 14.16
N SER A 163 -27.16 -14.88 15.21
CA SER A 163 -27.97 -13.82 15.86
C SER A 163 -27.11 -12.82 16.63
N LEU A 164 -25.99 -13.26 17.21
CA LEU A 164 -25.01 -12.38 17.86
C LEU A 164 -24.30 -11.45 16.86
N ARG A 165 -24.02 -11.93 15.65
CA ARG A 165 -23.44 -11.08 14.59
C ARG A 165 -24.43 -10.05 14.05
N GLN A 166 -25.73 -10.33 14.08
CA GLN A 166 -26.80 -9.40 13.66
C GLN A 166 -27.11 -8.30 14.68
N SER A 167 -26.61 -8.38 15.91
CA SER A 167 -26.82 -7.38 16.95
C SER A 167 -25.81 -6.22 16.90
N GLN A 168 -24.93 -6.18 15.91
CA GLN A 168 -23.97 -5.09 15.74
C GLN A 168 -24.68 -3.80 15.25
N SER A 169 -24.43 -2.71 15.91
CA SER A 169 -25.00 -1.38 15.65
C SER A 169 -24.35 -0.71 14.45
N GLY A 170 -24.67 -1.15 13.24
CA GLY A 170 -24.18 -0.53 12.02
C GLY A 170 -24.93 -1.04 10.78
N PRO A 171 -24.89 -0.34 9.64
CA PRO A 171 -25.49 -0.82 8.42
C PRO A 171 -24.82 -2.14 8.00
N VAL A 172 -25.65 -3.10 7.62
CA VAL A 172 -25.20 -4.37 7.04
C VAL A 172 -25.36 -4.27 5.53
N TRP A 173 -24.31 -4.59 4.81
CA TRP A 173 -24.33 -4.56 3.35
C TRP A 173 -24.49 -5.97 2.79
N ASN A 174 -25.45 -6.14 1.88
CA ASN A 174 -25.57 -7.32 1.04
C ASN A 174 -25.12 -6.99 -0.37
N ILE A 175 -24.19 -7.79 -0.89
CA ILE A 175 -23.69 -7.67 -2.26
C ILE A 175 -24.11 -8.90 -3.06
N GLY A 176 -24.49 -8.72 -4.32
CA GLY A 176 -24.80 -9.85 -5.20
C GLY A 176 -23.62 -10.81 -5.33
N LEU A 177 -23.91 -12.12 -5.29
CA LEU A 177 -22.88 -13.16 -5.35
C LEU A 177 -22.00 -13.05 -6.61
N SER A 178 -22.57 -12.66 -7.74
CA SER A 178 -21.82 -12.45 -9.00
C SER A 178 -20.77 -11.35 -8.86
N ASP A 179 -21.17 -10.18 -8.32
CA ASP A 179 -20.25 -9.06 -8.08
C ASP A 179 -19.16 -9.45 -7.08
N PHE A 180 -19.53 -10.18 -6.02
CA PHE A 180 -18.57 -10.64 -5.02
C PHE A 180 -17.54 -11.61 -5.60
N ILE A 181 -17.97 -12.60 -6.39
CA ILE A 181 -17.07 -13.58 -7.04
C ILE A 181 -16.09 -12.89 -8.00
N GLU A 182 -16.50 -11.84 -8.67
CA GLU A 182 -15.63 -11.09 -9.58
C GLU A 182 -14.54 -10.31 -8.84
N ILE A 183 -14.83 -9.82 -7.62
CA ILE A 183 -13.94 -8.95 -6.85
C ILE A 183 -13.06 -9.75 -5.89
N CYS A 184 -13.63 -10.68 -5.14
CA CYS A 184 -12.99 -11.32 -4.00
C CYS A 184 -11.69 -12.11 -4.31
N PRO A 185 -11.46 -12.71 -5.50
CA PRO A 185 -10.21 -13.42 -5.79
C PRO A 185 -8.98 -12.53 -5.73
N LYS A 186 -9.15 -11.22 -5.95
CA LYS A 186 -8.06 -10.22 -5.88
C LYS A 186 -7.70 -9.82 -4.43
N ILE A 187 -8.56 -10.15 -3.46
CA ILE A 187 -8.36 -9.78 -2.06
C ILE A 187 -7.71 -10.93 -1.31
N THR A 188 -6.59 -10.66 -0.64
CA THR A 188 -5.91 -11.63 0.22
C THR A 188 -6.63 -11.77 1.57
N GLY A 189 -6.67 -12.98 2.10
CA GLY A 189 -7.22 -13.28 3.42
C GLY A 189 -8.38 -14.29 3.38
N ALA A 190 -8.38 -15.19 4.36
CA ALA A 190 -9.35 -16.30 4.44
C ALA A 190 -10.81 -15.81 4.52
N ARG A 191 -11.06 -14.68 5.18
CA ARG A 191 -12.39 -14.07 5.32
C ARG A 191 -13.08 -13.68 4.01
N TRP A 192 -12.33 -13.58 2.91
CA TRP A 192 -12.84 -13.24 1.58
C TRP A 192 -13.09 -14.47 0.70
N ARG A 193 -12.86 -15.67 1.24
CA ARG A 193 -13.15 -16.92 0.52
C ARG A 193 -14.60 -17.32 0.76
N LEU A 194 -15.31 -17.70 -0.29
CA LEU A 194 -16.73 -18.04 -0.25
C LEU A 194 -17.14 -18.98 0.91
N PRO A 195 -16.37 -20.04 1.24
CA PRO A 195 -16.72 -20.91 2.37
C PRO A 195 -16.76 -20.20 3.73
N ASN A 196 -16.07 -19.03 3.82
CA ASN A 196 -16.00 -18.25 5.06
C ASN A 196 -16.94 -17.03 5.05
N CYS A 197 -17.74 -16.88 3.99
CA CYS A 197 -18.70 -15.78 3.84
C CYS A 197 -20.11 -16.26 4.21
N ASP A 198 -20.94 -15.32 4.65
CA ASP A 198 -22.37 -15.57 4.83
C ASP A 198 -23.07 -15.40 3.49
N VAL A 199 -23.39 -16.53 2.84
CA VAL A 199 -24.03 -16.57 1.53
C VAL A 199 -25.44 -17.08 1.68
N ASN A 200 -26.43 -16.30 1.24
CA ASN A 200 -27.83 -16.69 1.28
C ASN A 200 -28.56 -16.18 0.03
N GLN A 201 -29.26 -17.08 -0.68
CA GLN A 201 -30.13 -16.78 -1.83
C GLN A 201 -29.48 -15.86 -2.89
N GLY A 202 -28.19 -16.06 -3.20
CA GLY A 202 -27.46 -15.27 -4.18
C GLY A 202 -26.88 -13.96 -3.66
N TRP A 203 -26.93 -13.73 -2.36
CA TRP A 203 -26.36 -12.57 -1.69
C TRP A 203 -25.23 -12.97 -0.74
N VAL A 204 -24.21 -12.13 -0.65
CA VAL A 204 -23.13 -12.21 0.33
C VAL A 204 -23.31 -11.08 1.33
N THR A 205 -23.44 -11.42 2.61
CA THR A 205 -23.59 -10.42 3.66
C THR A 205 -22.22 -9.99 4.20
N LEU A 206 -22.00 -8.69 4.24
CA LEU A 206 -20.79 -8.07 4.78
C LEU A 206 -21.08 -7.56 6.18
N PHE A 207 -20.50 -8.21 7.19
CA PHE A 207 -20.55 -7.77 8.58
C PHE A 207 -19.26 -7.04 8.93
N ASP A 208 -19.34 -5.78 9.36
CA ASP A 208 -18.19 -5.05 9.86
C ASP A 208 -18.02 -5.26 11.37
N GLU A 209 -16.76 -5.31 11.82
CA GLU A 209 -16.46 -5.33 13.24
C GLU A 209 -16.74 -3.96 13.87
N PRO A 210 -17.25 -3.87 15.10
CA PRO A 210 -17.63 -2.61 15.74
C PRO A 210 -16.51 -1.57 15.82
N THR A 211 -15.25 -2.01 15.79
CA THR A 211 -14.05 -1.18 15.91
C THR A 211 -13.65 -0.46 14.63
N TYR A 212 -14.12 -0.90 13.46
CA TYR A 212 -13.66 -0.38 12.15
C TYR A 212 -14.68 0.51 11.43
N GLY A 213 -15.79 0.82 12.07
CA GLY A 213 -16.87 1.55 11.41
C GLY A 213 -17.71 0.63 10.50
N SER A 214 -18.88 1.13 10.16
CA SER A 214 -19.97 0.34 9.58
C SER A 214 -19.80 -0.08 8.12
N SER A 215 -18.71 0.28 7.45
CA SER A 215 -18.57 0.09 5.99
C SER A 215 -17.18 -0.32 5.54
N ALA A 216 -16.32 -0.77 6.46
CA ALA A 216 -14.92 -1.10 6.14
C ALA A 216 -14.79 -2.25 5.12
N LYS A 217 -15.65 -3.27 5.20
CA LYS A 217 -15.62 -4.38 4.24
C LYS A 217 -16.12 -3.95 2.85
N LEU A 218 -17.15 -3.10 2.80
CA LEU A 218 -17.61 -2.55 1.53
C LEU A 218 -16.54 -1.66 0.90
N ALA A 219 -15.92 -0.76 1.67
CA ALA A 219 -14.81 0.08 1.21
C ALA A 219 -13.63 -0.76 0.68
N ARG A 220 -13.33 -1.90 1.35
CA ARG A 220 -12.27 -2.82 0.90
C ARG A 220 -12.59 -3.48 -0.45
N LEU A 221 -13.84 -3.85 -0.71
CA LEU A 221 -14.27 -4.36 -2.01
C LEU A 221 -14.21 -3.27 -3.09
N LEU A 222 -14.66 -2.05 -2.74
CA LEU A 222 -14.62 -0.91 -3.65
C LEU A 222 -13.19 -0.56 -4.06
N ARG A 223 -12.22 -0.67 -3.15
CA ARG A 223 -10.81 -0.47 -3.47
C ARG A 223 -10.36 -1.30 -4.67
N GLU A 224 -10.74 -2.58 -4.77
CA GLU A 224 -10.34 -3.42 -5.90
C GLU A 224 -11.00 -2.97 -7.22
N ARG A 225 -12.26 -2.53 -7.16
CA ARG A 225 -12.96 -2.00 -8.33
C ARG A 225 -12.37 -0.66 -8.78
N ILE A 226 -12.12 0.24 -7.84
CA ILE A 226 -11.52 1.55 -8.10
C ILE A 226 -10.13 1.37 -8.69
N LYS A 227 -9.29 0.52 -8.07
CA LYS A 227 -7.96 0.19 -8.60
C LYS A 227 -8.04 -0.21 -10.06
N ARG A 228 -8.90 -1.19 -10.38
CA ARG A 228 -9.05 -1.69 -11.75
C ARG A 228 -9.50 -0.60 -12.72
N GLY A 229 -10.47 0.24 -12.30
CA GLY A 229 -10.97 1.33 -13.14
C GLY A 229 -9.90 2.39 -13.42
N VAL A 230 -9.16 2.81 -12.40
CA VAL A 230 -8.08 3.80 -12.51
C VAL A 230 -6.91 3.25 -13.33
N GLU A 231 -6.53 1.98 -13.13
CA GLU A 231 -5.48 1.31 -13.88
C GLU A 231 -5.84 1.20 -15.37
N GLN A 232 -7.06 0.75 -15.67
CA GLN A 232 -7.53 0.60 -17.05
C GLN A 232 -7.63 1.94 -17.76
N ASP A 233 -8.21 2.99 -17.13
CA ASP A 233 -8.27 4.33 -17.70
C ASP A 233 -6.87 4.87 -18.03
N ALA A 234 -5.89 4.68 -17.13
CA ALA A 234 -4.52 5.12 -17.37
C ALA A 234 -3.83 4.34 -18.52
N LEU A 235 -4.07 3.02 -18.61
CA LEU A 235 -3.55 2.21 -19.72
C LEU A 235 -4.12 2.62 -21.07
N GLU A 236 -5.42 2.92 -21.12
CA GLU A 236 -6.06 3.44 -22.33
C GLU A 236 -5.49 4.82 -22.72
N LYS A 237 -5.33 5.72 -21.75
CA LYS A 237 -4.76 7.06 -21.96
C LYS A 237 -3.25 7.06 -22.26
N MET A 238 -2.52 6.04 -21.85
CA MET A 238 -1.11 5.88 -22.23
C MET A 238 -0.90 5.84 -23.73
N ALA A 239 -1.83 5.22 -24.47
CA ALA A 239 -1.77 5.15 -25.93
C ALA A 239 -2.05 6.51 -26.63
N GLU A 240 -2.63 7.48 -25.93
CA GLU A 240 -2.95 8.82 -26.43
C GLU A 240 -1.82 9.85 -26.16
N VAL A 241 -0.74 9.47 -25.47
CA VAL A 241 0.36 10.37 -25.14
C VAL A 241 1.10 10.77 -26.43
N THR A 242 1.11 12.07 -26.70
CA THR A 242 1.84 12.64 -27.84
C THR A 242 3.32 12.87 -27.49
N THR A 243 4.17 12.93 -28.50
CA THR A 243 5.61 13.23 -28.31
C THR A 243 5.83 14.57 -27.60
N ASP A 244 5.04 15.60 -27.94
CA ASP A 244 5.11 16.92 -27.28
C ASP A 244 4.80 16.82 -25.80
N LEU A 245 3.72 16.13 -25.42
CA LEU A 245 3.35 15.91 -24.03
C LEU A 245 4.45 15.14 -23.26
N ALA A 246 5.04 14.12 -23.88
CA ALA A 246 6.13 13.35 -23.28
C ALA A 246 7.38 14.22 -23.02
N ILE A 247 7.70 15.14 -23.92
CA ILE A 247 8.82 16.09 -23.75
C ILE A 247 8.54 17.03 -22.57
N ARG A 248 7.36 17.62 -22.49
CA ARG A 248 6.96 18.55 -21.42
C ARG A 248 6.92 17.88 -20.03
N LEU A 249 6.60 16.59 -19.98
CA LEU A 249 6.56 15.81 -18.75
C LEU A 249 7.88 15.08 -18.43
N ALA A 250 8.95 15.32 -19.20
CA ALA A 250 10.23 14.59 -19.05
C ALA A 250 10.83 14.71 -17.63
N GLU A 251 10.75 15.90 -17.00
CA GLU A 251 11.26 16.12 -15.64
C GLU A 251 10.51 15.29 -14.60
N PRO A 252 9.16 15.41 -14.44
CA PRO A 252 8.43 14.61 -13.46
C PRO A 252 8.47 13.11 -13.76
N VAL A 253 8.50 12.69 -15.02
CA VAL A 253 8.70 11.28 -15.41
C VAL A 253 10.08 10.80 -14.97
N GLY A 254 11.13 11.61 -15.18
CA GLY A 254 12.49 11.29 -14.73
C GLY A 254 12.58 11.14 -13.21
N MET A 255 11.94 12.02 -12.45
CA MET A 255 11.84 11.91 -10.99
C MET A 255 11.22 10.57 -10.56
N VAL A 256 10.08 10.21 -11.14
CA VAL A 256 9.34 8.99 -10.79
C VAL A 256 10.13 7.72 -11.16
N ARG A 257 10.74 7.70 -12.35
CA ARG A 257 11.62 6.60 -12.80
C ARG A 257 12.82 6.42 -11.86
N ASN A 258 13.43 7.51 -11.41
CA ASN A 258 14.53 7.46 -10.45
C ASN A 258 14.10 6.89 -9.11
N LEU A 259 12.94 7.28 -8.60
CA LEU A 259 12.38 6.71 -7.36
C LEU A 259 12.10 5.20 -7.50
N MET A 260 11.54 4.77 -8.62
CA MET A 260 11.32 3.35 -8.93
C MET A 260 12.64 2.58 -9.02
N SER A 261 13.64 3.14 -9.71
CA SER A 261 14.99 2.56 -9.85
C SER A 261 15.69 2.43 -8.49
N ASN A 262 15.62 3.45 -7.65
CA ASN A 262 16.20 3.41 -6.30
C ASN A 262 15.55 2.31 -5.44
N GLN A 263 14.24 2.13 -5.50
CA GLN A 263 13.57 1.02 -4.81
C GLN A 263 13.97 -0.35 -5.38
N ALA A 264 14.09 -0.46 -6.69
CA ALA A 264 14.57 -1.68 -7.34
C ALA A 264 16.02 -1.98 -6.94
N SER A 265 16.90 -0.98 -6.92
CA SER A 265 18.29 -1.12 -6.47
C SER A 265 18.39 -1.52 -5.00
N GLU A 266 17.53 -0.98 -4.13
CA GLU A 266 17.45 -1.43 -2.74
C GLU A 266 16.94 -2.87 -2.60
N ALA A 267 16.04 -3.30 -3.48
CA ALA A 267 15.58 -4.68 -3.52
C ALA A 267 16.67 -5.61 -4.05
N ILE A 268 17.40 -5.18 -5.10
CA ILE A 268 18.54 -5.94 -5.67
C ILE A 268 19.67 -6.06 -4.65
N ALA A 269 19.93 -5.03 -3.84
CA ALA A 269 20.92 -5.08 -2.77
C ALA A 269 20.60 -6.14 -1.69
N LEU A 270 19.34 -6.54 -1.53
CA LEU A 270 18.94 -7.63 -0.64
C LEU A 270 19.16 -9.01 -1.28
N VAL A 271 19.18 -9.08 -2.62
CA VAL A 271 19.37 -10.32 -3.36
C VAL A 271 20.80 -10.80 -3.17
N GLY A 272 20.96 -12.04 -2.70
CA GLY A 272 22.28 -12.63 -2.45
C GLY A 272 23.02 -12.07 -1.22
N ALA A 273 22.29 -11.46 -0.26
CA ALA A 273 22.88 -11.09 1.02
C ALA A 273 23.58 -12.29 1.66
N ALA A 274 24.86 -12.11 2.03
CA ALA A 274 25.65 -13.16 2.65
C ALA A 274 25.03 -13.57 4.00
N GLU A 275 25.23 -14.81 4.44
CA GLU A 275 24.70 -15.33 5.71
C GLU A 275 25.09 -14.46 6.92
N GLU A 276 26.26 -13.81 6.86
CA GLU A 276 26.76 -12.87 7.87
C GLU A 276 25.85 -11.64 8.03
N ASP A 277 25.10 -11.27 7.00
CA ASP A 277 24.17 -10.14 7.02
C ASP A 277 22.78 -10.55 7.47
N TRP A 278 22.51 -11.83 7.64
CA TRP A 278 21.20 -12.30 8.04
C TRP A 278 20.82 -11.83 9.46
N PRO A 279 19.56 -11.46 9.68
CA PRO A 279 19.11 -11.03 11.00
C PRO A 279 19.13 -12.21 11.99
N PRO A 280 19.28 -11.96 13.28
CA PRO A 280 19.34 -13.01 14.32
C PRO A 280 18.17 -13.98 14.28
N CYS A 281 16.94 -13.49 13.95
CA CYS A 281 15.75 -14.33 13.83
C CYS A 281 15.84 -15.34 12.68
N MET A 282 16.46 -14.98 11.56
CA MET A 282 16.67 -15.91 10.44
C MET A 282 17.77 -16.91 10.77
N ARG A 283 18.90 -16.45 11.27
CA ARG A 283 20.02 -17.34 11.67
C ARG A 283 19.57 -18.38 12.71
N LYS A 284 18.78 -17.92 13.73
CA LYS A 284 18.22 -18.85 14.70
C LYS A 284 17.29 -19.88 14.08
N ALA A 285 16.37 -19.46 13.18
CA ALA A 285 15.46 -20.40 12.54
C ALA A 285 16.19 -21.48 11.75
N VAL A 286 17.22 -21.10 10.99
CA VAL A 286 18.06 -22.06 10.23
C VAL A 286 18.85 -22.98 11.20
N SER A 287 19.44 -22.41 12.25
CA SER A 287 20.17 -23.18 13.26
C SER A 287 19.27 -24.16 14.03
N ASP A 288 18.07 -23.74 14.42
CA ASP A 288 17.11 -24.60 15.13
C ASP A 288 16.74 -25.80 14.25
N LEU A 289 16.42 -25.58 12.99
CA LEU A 289 16.13 -26.67 12.05
C LEU A 289 17.32 -27.61 11.84
N ALA A 290 18.52 -27.07 11.71
CA ALA A 290 19.73 -27.89 11.56
C ALA A 290 20.00 -28.75 12.80
N MET A 291 19.60 -28.30 13.99
CA MET A 291 19.67 -29.05 15.25
C MET A 291 18.49 -29.99 15.49
N GLY A 292 17.55 -30.11 14.57
CA GLY A 292 16.35 -30.94 14.71
C GLY A 292 15.26 -30.30 15.58
N VAL A 293 15.33 -29.01 15.84
CA VAL A 293 14.28 -28.28 16.56
C VAL A 293 13.22 -27.84 15.56
N ASN A 294 11.95 -28.17 15.85
CA ASN A 294 10.86 -27.81 14.97
C ASN A 294 10.45 -26.34 15.09
N LEU A 295 10.21 -25.69 13.95
CA LEU A 295 9.67 -24.34 13.92
C LEU A 295 8.13 -24.40 13.97
N ASN A 296 7.52 -23.44 14.67
CA ASN A 296 6.08 -23.25 14.57
C ASN A 296 5.68 -22.75 13.17
N HIS A 297 4.39 -22.79 12.84
CA HIS A 297 3.88 -22.40 11.54
C HIS A 297 4.34 -20.99 11.11
N PHE A 298 4.31 -20.01 12.00
CA PHE A 298 4.73 -18.64 11.70
C PHE A 298 6.23 -18.53 11.41
N GLY A 299 7.06 -19.32 12.09
CA GLY A 299 8.50 -19.40 11.85
C GLY A 299 8.82 -20.02 10.49
N ARG A 300 8.10 -21.06 10.09
CA ARG A 300 8.24 -21.68 8.76
C ARG A 300 7.87 -20.73 7.63
N VAL A 301 6.72 -20.05 7.74
CA VAL A 301 6.28 -19.05 6.76
C VAL A 301 7.25 -17.86 6.72
N PHE A 302 7.77 -17.41 7.86
CA PHE A 302 8.77 -16.36 7.93
C PHE A 302 10.05 -16.75 7.20
N LEU A 303 10.60 -17.95 7.50
CA LEU A 303 11.84 -18.42 6.87
C LEU A 303 11.68 -18.55 5.35
N ALA A 304 10.60 -19.14 4.86
CA ALA A 304 10.35 -19.27 3.42
C ALA A 304 10.17 -17.88 2.75
N SER A 305 9.43 -16.98 3.37
CA SER A 305 9.17 -15.65 2.79
C SER A 305 10.41 -14.74 2.79
N ILE A 306 11.24 -14.78 3.83
CA ILE A 306 12.49 -14.01 3.84
C ILE A 306 13.50 -14.58 2.84
N SER A 307 13.59 -15.90 2.71
CA SER A 307 14.43 -16.58 1.71
C SER A 307 14.02 -16.18 0.29
N ALA A 308 12.71 -16.09 0.02
CA ALA A 308 12.20 -15.64 -1.27
C ALA A 308 12.58 -14.18 -1.57
N VAL A 309 12.46 -13.27 -0.60
CA VAL A 309 12.85 -11.85 -0.76
C VAL A 309 14.36 -11.68 -0.97
N LEU A 310 15.17 -12.54 -0.33
CA LEU A 310 16.63 -12.57 -0.53
C LEU A 310 17.03 -13.27 -1.84
N ALA A 311 16.07 -13.75 -2.61
CA ALA A 311 16.25 -14.52 -3.84
C ALA A 311 17.17 -15.75 -3.66
N LEU A 312 17.13 -16.37 -2.48
CA LEU A 312 17.82 -17.64 -2.29
C LEU A 312 17.17 -18.70 -3.20
N PRO A 313 17.97 -19.63 -3.75
CA PRO A 313 17.42 -20.74 -4.52
C PRO A 313 16.36 -21.51 -3.71
N LYS A 314 15.27 -21.93 -4.36
CA LYS A 314 14.19 -22.70 -3.71
C LYS A 314 14.73 -23.96 -3.03
N GLU A 315 15.66 -24.65 -3.68
CA GLU A 315 16.33 -25.83 -3.18
C GLU A 315 17.09 -25.54 -1.89
N SER A 316 17.74 -24.39 -1.79
CA SER A 316 18.41 -23.94 -0.55
C SER A 316 17.42 -23.72 0.58
N CYS A 317 16.27 -23.10 0.27
CA CYS A 317 15.19 -22.92 1.25
C CYS A 317 14.61 -24.27 1.71
N VAL A 318 14.34 -25.21 0.80
CA VAL A 318 13.88 -26.58 1.15
C VAL A 318 14.92 -27.30 2.01
N ASN A 319 16.21 -27.13 1.69
CA ASN A 319 17.30 -27.75 2.45
C ASN A 319 17.39 -27.27 3.91
N PHE A 320 17.01 -26.02 4.21
CA PHE A 320 16.93 -25.57 5.60
C PHE A 320 15.96 -26.42 6.43
N PHE A 321 14.88 -26.90 5.82
CA PHE A 321 13.87 -27.71 6.50
C PHE A 321 14.23 -29.20 6.65
N ARG A 322 15.30 -29.68 5.99
CA ARG A 322 15.66 -31.12 6.03
C ARG A 322 15.96 -31.63 7.45
N GLY A 323 16.40 -30.77 8.35
CA GLY A 323 16.63 -31.11 9.74
C GLY A 323 15.36 -31.16 10.61
N ALA A 324 14.21 -30.70 10.11
CA ALA A 324 12.99 -30.71 10.90
C ALA A 324 12.49 -32.15 11.18
N PRO A 325 12.00 -32.43 12.40
CA PRO A 325 11.54 -33.78 12.77
C PRO A 325 10.39 -34.32 11.93
N ASP A 326 9.58 -33.42 11.36
CA ASP A 326 8.41 -33.70 10.52
C ASP A 326 8.65 -33.39 9.05
N PHE A 327 9.92 -33.37 8.61
CA PHE A 327 10.26 -33.06 7.22
C PHE A 327 9.64 -34.05 6.24
N SER A 328 8.96 -33.52 5.25
CA SER A 328 8.48 -34.23 4.07
C SER A 328 8.88 -33.43 2.83
N GLU A 329 9.71 -33.97 1.98
CA GLU A 329 10.25 -33.27 0.82
C GLU A 329 9.14 -32.76 -0.12
N SER A 330 8.14 -33.60 -0.41
CA SER A 330 7.02 -33.23 -1.28
C SER A 330 6.17 -32.10 -0.67
N THR A 331 5.85 -32.20 0.61
CA THR A 331 5.05 -31.19 1.32
C THR A 331 5.82 -29.89 1.48
N THR A 332 7.10 -29.95 1.84
CA THR A 332 7.96 -28.77 2.02
C THR A 332 8.19 -28.07 0.70
N SER A 333 8.53 -28.80 -0.37
CA SER A 333 8.70 -28.21 -1.70
C SER A 333 7.42 -27.51 -2.18
N TYR A 334 6.25 -28.14 -2.01
CA TYR A 334 4.98 -27.50 -2.35
C TYR A 334 4.74 -26.20 -1.57
N GLN A 335 4.99 -26.20 -0.25
CA GLN A 335 4.80 -25.02 0.58
C GLN A 335 5.78 -23.89 0.25
N VAL A 336 7.06 -24.23 0.01
CA VAL A 336 8.08 -23.27 -0.42
C VAL A 336 7.72 -22.68 -1.78
N ASP A 337 7.35 -23.52 -2.75
CA ASP A 337 6.91 -23.08 -4.06
C ASP A 337 5.72 -22.13 -3.98
N HIS A 338 4.73 -22.44 -3.15
CA HIS A 338 3.57 -21.58 -2.93
C HIS A 338 3.97 -20.21 -2.40
N VAL A 339 4.89 -20.14 -1.41
CA VAL A 339 5.37 -18.87 -0.83
C VAL A 339 6.13 -18.04 -1.87
N TYR A 340 7.00 -18.67 -2.67
CA TYR A 340 7.79 -18.01 -3.70
C TYR A 340 6.93 -17.48 -4.85
N GLN A 341 5.94 -18.25 -5.30
CA GLN A 341 5.04 -17.84 -6.40
C GLN A 341 4.08 -16.71 -6.01
N HIS A 342 3.64 -16.68 -4.75
CA HIS A 342 2.65 -15.70 -4.29
C HIS A 342 3.26 -14.45 -3.63
N GLY A 343 4.59 -14.33 -3.58
CA GLY A 343 5.29 -13.15 -3.10
C GLY A 343 4.94 -12.79 -1.64
N TYR A 344 4.94 -13.78 -0.74
CA TYR A 344 4.67 -13.53 0.68
C TYR A 344 5.66 -12.55 1.29
N THR A 345 5.16 -11.57 2.03
CA THR A 345 6.00 -10.61 2.74
C THR A 345 6.47 -11.22 4.08
N PRO A 346 7.76 -11.18 4.41
CA PRO A 346 8.27 -11.63 5.71
C PRO A 346 7.63 -10.86 6.86
N SER A 347 7.43 -11.54 7.99
CA SER A 347 6.87 -10.91 9.19
C SER A 347 7.81 -9.89 9.80
N GLY A 348 7.27 -8.73 10.24
CA GLY A 348 8.00 -7.71 10.98
C GLY A 348 8.37 -8.16 12.41
N CYS A 349 9.30 -7.42 13.06
CA CYS A 349 9.84 -7.76 14.38
C CYS A 349 8.77 -7.92 15.45
N GLY A 350 7.75 -7.05 15.48
CA GLY A 350 6.65 -7.17 16.44
C GLY A 350 5.91 -8.51 16.34
N LYS A 351 5.60 -8.95 15.12
CA LYS A 351 4.92 -10.24 14.89
C LYS A 351 5.82 -11.43 15.23
N LEU A 352 7.11 -11.34 14.96
CA LEU A 352 8.08 -12.38 15.33
C LEU A 352 8.23 -12.51 16.85
N LYS A 353 8.24 -11.40 17.59
CA LYS A 353 8.28 -11.40 19.06
C LYS A 353 7.01 -12.06 19.64
N VAL A 354 5.84 -11.68 19.20
CA VAL A 354 4.56 -12.24 19.67
C VAL A 354 4.46 -13.75 19.40
N ASN A 355 5.01 -14.23 18.28
CA ASN A 355 4.97 -15.65 17.91
C ASN A 355 6.21 -16.44 18.37
N HIS A 356 7.03 -15.89 19.27
CA HIS A 356 8.23 -16.51 19.83
C HIS A 356 9.29 -16.93 18.79
N ASN A 357 9.35 -16.22 17.66
CA ASN A 357 10.33 -16.45 16.59
C ASN A 357 11.47 -15.41 16.60
N CYS A 358 11.48 -14.48 17.55
CA CYS A 358 12.58 -13.53 17.77
C CYS A 358 13.45 -14.03 18.92
N PRO A 359 14.77 -14.30 18.69
CA PRO A 359 15.65 -14.76 19.75
C PRO A 359 16.24 -13.64 20.62
N VAL A 360 16.13 -12.39 20.16
CA VAL A 360 16.86 -11.25 20.73
C VAL A 360 16.11 -10.69 21.94
N LEU A 361 16.79 -10.63 23.08
CA LEU A 361 16.36 -9.90 24.26
C LEU A 361 16.92 -8.46 24.21
N PRO A 362 16.34 -7.51 24.93
CA PRO A 362 16.89 -6.15 25.02
C PRO A 362 18.35 -6.18 25.51
N GLY A 363 19.24 -5.56 24.75
CA GLY A 363 20.69 -5.52 25.04
C GLY A 363 21.54 -6.55 24.30
N ASP A 364 20.94 -7.59 23.68
CA ASP A 364 21.69 -8.65 23.01
C ASP A 364 22.27 -8.23 21.64
N ASP A 365 21.56 -7.35 20.92
CA ASP A 365 21.97 -6.93 19.57
C ASP A 365 21.71 -5.44 19.36
N ARG A 366 22.79 -4.67 19.14
CA ARG A 366 22.74 -3.21 19.01
C ARG A 366 21.82 -2.71 17.88
N LEU A 367 21.67 -3.47 16.78
CA LEU A 367 20.79 -3.10 15.69
C LEU A 367 19.34 -3.42 16.04
N CYS A 368 19.08 -4.57 16.61
CA CYS A 368 17.73 -4.99 17.02
C CYS A 368 17.14 -4.11 18.12
N ASP A 369 17.98 -3.43 18.92
CA ASP A 369 17.56 -2.49 19.96
C ASP A 369 17.21 -1.09 19.43
N GLN A 370 17.48 -0.83 18.15
CA GLN A 370 17.19 0.49 17.58
C GLN A 370 15.68 0.68 17.39
N PRO A 371 15.11 1.82 17.80
CA PRO A 371 13.68 2.10 17.69
C PRO A 371 13.14 2.04 16.25
N TRP A 372 13.99 2.35 15.27
CA TRP A 372 13.62 2.33 13.85
C TRP A 372 13.68 0.93 13.22
N LEU A 373 14.24 -0.07 13.91
CA LEU A 373 14.40 -1.44 13.40
C LEU A 373 13.16 -2.28 13.74
N ASP A 374 12.11 -2.14 12.98
CA ASP A 374 10.83 -2.83 13.15
C ASP A 374 10.66 -4.04 12.23
N HIS A 375 11.66 -4.30 11.34
CA HIS A 375 11.56 -5.35 10.33
C HIS A 375 12.93 -6.01 10.04
N PRO A 376 12.99 -7.37 9.88
CA PRO A 376 14.22 -8.10 9.59
C PRO A 376 14.98 -7.62 8.34
N LEU A 377 14.28 -7.19 7.29
CA LEU A 377 14.91 -6.66 6.09
C LEU A 377 15.65 -5.33 6.33
N LYS A 378 15.21 -4.53 7.31
CA LYS A 378 15.95 -3.31 7.72
C LYS A 378 17.28 -3.67 8.38
N TYR A 379 17.36 -4.79 9.11
CA TYR A 379 18.60 -5.30 9.68
C TYR A 379 19.65 -5.57 8.59
N ILE A 380 19.26 -6.32 7.55
CA ILE A 380 20.14 -6.65 6.41
C ILE A 380 20.65 -5.38 5.73
N ARG A 381 19.76 -4.44 5.45
CA ARG A 381 20.14 -3.15 4.84
C ARG A 381 21.10 -2.34 5.72
N ALA A 382 20.92 -2.35 7.03
CA ALA A 382 21.79 -1.66 7.97
C ALA A 382 23.19 -2.26 8.02
N THR A 383 23.30 -3.60 8.08
CA THR A 383 24.58 -4.32 8.04
C THR A 383 25.32 -4.08 6.73
N GLN A 384 24.65 -4.14 5.59
CA GLN A 384 25.25 -3.86 4.28
C GLN A 384 25.74 -2.41 4.17
N ARG A 385 24.94 -1.43 4.62
CA ARG A 385 25.35 -0.01 4.65
C ARG A 385 26.54 0.22 5.55
N TRP A 386 26.59 -0.44 6.71
CA TRP A 386 27.72 -0.35 7.61
C TRP A 386 29.00 -0.94 6.98
N LYS A 387 28.93 -2.13 6.39
CA LYS A 387 30.05 -2.75 5.66
C LYS A 387 30.55 -1.86 4.51
N ALA A 388 29.66 -1.29 3.72
CA ALA A 388 30.02 -0.38 2.65
C ALA A 388 30.76 0.87 3.14
N ARG A 389 30.36 1.43 4.28
CA ARG A 389 31.04 2.58 4.91
C ARG A 389 32.41 2.25 5.47
N THR A 390 32.58 1.06 6.03
CA THR A 390 33.88 0.62 6.59
C THR A 390 34.88 0.18 5.53
N GLN A 391 34.41 -0.19 4.33
CA GLN A 391 35.23 -0.55 3.18
C GLN A 391 35.52 0.63 2.23
N ALA A 392 34.82 1.75 2.39
CA ALA A 392 35.10 2.95 1.60
C ALA A 392 36.48 3.53 2.01
N PRO A 393 37.37 3.87 1.07
CA PRO A 393 38.61 4.56 1.39
C PRO A 393 38.29 5.89 2.08
N ALA A 394 39.10 6.21 3.13
CA ALA A 394 38.93 7.44 3.88
C ALA A 394 38.92 8.65 2.93
N PRO A 395 37.97 9.60 3.10
CA PRO A 395 37.98 10.81 2.27
C PRO A 395 39.31 11.50 2.44
N PRO A 396 39.88 12.07 1.35
CA PRO A 396 41.15 12.79 1.43
C PRO A 396 41.03 13.87 2.50
N THR A 397 41.91 13.81 3.50
CA THR A 397 42.05 14.83 4.53
C THR A 397 42.29 16.16 3.81
N LYS A 398 41.35 17.10 3.94
CA LYS A 398 41.58 18.49 3.58
C LYS A 398 42.72 18.97 4.46
N THR A 399 43.92 19.07 3.88
CA THR A 399 45.03 19.81 4.47
C THR A 399 44.59 21.25 4.55
N THR A 400 44.19 21.67 5.72
CA THR A 400 44.03 23.08 6.05
C THR A 400 45.46 23.60 6.16
N SER A 401 45.92 24.32 5.12
CA SER A 401 47.08 25.16 5.20
C SER A 401 46.73 26.27 6.19
N GLU A 402 47.23 26.17 7.40
CA GLU A 402 47.28 27.27 8.34
C GLU A 402 48.26 28.31 7.78
N GLU A 403 47.72 29.35 7.18
CA GLU A 403 48.43 30.62 6.97
C GLU A 403 48.62 31.22 8.35
N GLN A 404 49.85 31.20 8.83
CA GLN A 404 50.27 31.95 9.99
C GLN A 404 50.21 33.46 9.67
N PRO A 405 49.59 34.30 10.50
CA PRO A 405 49.69 35.74 10.33
C PRO A 405 51.09 36.19 10.73
N GLU A 406 51.79 36.80 9.77
CA GLU A 406 53.03 37.53 9.97
C GLU A 406 52.87 38.58 11.09
N ALA A 407 53.70 38.45 12.11
CA ALA A 407 53.80 39.42 13.22
C ALA A 407 54.45 40.72 12.68
N SER A 408 53.74 41.84 12.73
CA SER A 408 54.28 43.19 12.52
C SER A 408 55.31 43.55 13.60
N PRO A 409 56.44 44.18 13.28
CA PRO A 409 57.42 44.62 14.25
C PRO A 409 56.90 45.83 15.06
N PRO A 410 57.40 45.99 16.34
CA PRO A 410 56.96 47.10 17.19
C PRO A 410 57.50 48.44 16.74
N PRO A 411 56.82 49.56 17.01
CA PRO A 411 57.31 50.88 16.68
C PRO A 411 58.45 51.26 17.62
N SER A 412 59.54 51.78 16.99
CA SER A 412 60.66 52.40 17.69
C SER A 412 60.23 53.65 18.41
N ALA A 413 60.64 53.78 19.66
CA ALA A 413 60.59 54.99 20.45
C ALA A 413 61.63 56.02 19.88
N ASP A 414 61.14 57.29 19.65
CA ASP A 414 61.78 58.55 19.97
C ASP A 414 60.71 59.59 20.25
#